data_3a1fb6aa2b578c39dc3831723d72fc15
#
_entry.id   3a1fb6aa2b578c39dc3831723d72fc15
#
_cell.length_a   1.000
_cell.length_b   1.000
_cell.length_c   1.000
_cell.angle_alpha   90.00
_cell.angle_beta   90.00
_cell.angle_gamma   90.00
#
_symmetry.space_group_name_H-M   'P 1'
#
loop_
_entity.id
_entity.type
_entity.pdbx_description
1 polymer ?
#
loop_
_entity_poly.entity_id
_entity_poly.type
_entity_poly.pdbx_seq_one_letter_code
_entity_poly.pdbx_strand_id
1 'polypeptide(L)'
;MDQILSNLASRCSALLNDAPGPEGRKAVADLLSGILADPAKVDALVPVSTGERELLYQDPEQGFCILAHVYDSPKISSPHDHGPSWAIYAQARGQTEMTDFEIVSEAAPDAPGTVRATRTYQLGPGDAHVYNEGDLHAPRRDGPTALIRIEGTDMTKVKRLRYEAV
;
A
#
# COMPACT_ATOMS: atom_id res chain seq x y z
N MET A 1 6.79 12.52 17.47
CA MET A 1 6.24 12.25 16.13
C MET A 1 6.44 13.51 15.29
N ASP A 2 6.97 13.38 14.09
CA ASP A 2 7.16 14.52 13.18
C ASP A 2 5.81 15.22 12.91
N GLN A 3 5.84 16.57 12.74
CA GLN A 3 4.64 17.38 12.48
C GLN A 3 3.91 16.94 11.20
N ILE A 4 4.65 16.53 10.16
CA ILE A 4 4.07 16.09 8.88
C ILE A 4 3.35 14.76 9.07
N LEU A 5 3.96 13.80 9.75
CA LEU A 5 3.33 12.50 10.05
C LEU A 5 2.09 12.68 10.94
N SER A 6 2.16 13.53 11.96
CA SER A 6 1.02 13.82 12.84
C SER A 6 -0.15 14.42 12.07
N ASN A 7 0.12 15.37 11.17
CA ASN A 7 -0.91 15.98 10.33
C ASN A 7 -1.50 14.96 9.34
N LEU A 8 -0.66 14.14 8.71
CA LEU A 8 -1.12 13.07 7.81
C LEU A 8 -2.05 12.09 8.55
N ALA A 9 -1.64 11.61 9.72
CA ALA A 9 -2.43 10.66 10.52
C ALA A 9 -3.81 11.22 10.89
N SER A 10 -3.85 12.46 11.38
CA SER A 10 -5.09 13.14 11.74
C SER A 10 -6.03 13.32 10.54
N ARG A 11 -5.50 13.70 9.37
CA ARG A 11 -6.31 13.86 8.15
C ARG A 11 -6.80 12.53 7.61
N CYS A 12 -5.98 11.48 7.65
CA CYS A 12 -6.41 10.13 7.27
C CYS A 12 -7.56 9.66 8.18
N SER A 13 -7.41 9.82 9.50
CA SER A 13 -8.46 9.46 10.45
C SER A 13 -9.78 10.17 10.17
N ALA A 14 -9.75 11.49 9.91
CA ALA A 14 -10.93 12.27 9.57
C ALA A 14 -11.59 11.77 8.26
N LEU A 15 -10.82 11.61 7.19
CA LEU A 15 -11.34 11.17 5.88
C LEU A 15 -11.96 9.76 5.92
N LEU A 16 -11.32 8.84 6.64
CA LEU A 16 -11.82 7.47 6.79
C LEU A 16 -13.05 7.39 7.70
N ASN A 17 -13.19 8.31 8.66
CA ASN A 17 -14.36 8.41 9.52
C ASN A 17 -15.56 9.03 8.78
N ASP A 18 -15.33 10.08 7.99
CA ASP A 18 -16.37 10.78 7.22
C ASP A 18 -16.96 9.89 6.11
N ALA A 19 -16.12 9.09 5.46
CA ALA A 19 -16.53 8.18 4.40
C ALA A 19 -15.84 6.80 4.58
N PRO A 20 -16.36 5.93 5.46
CA PRO A 20 -15.81 4.58 5.60
C PRO A 20 -16.06 3.78 4.32
N GLY A 21 -14.99 3.23 3.74
CA GLY A 21 -15.04 2.45 2.51
C GLY A 21 -14.23 3.04 1.35
N PRO A 22 -14.52 2.63 0.10
CA PRO A 22 -13.71 3.01 -1.07
C PRO A 22 -13.57 4.51 -1.30
N GLU A 23 -14.61 5.31 -1.03
CA GLU A 23 -14.57 6.76 -1.22
C GLU A 23 -13.59 7.45 -0.28
N GLY A 24 -13.61 7.12 1.01
CA GLY A 24 -12.66 7.67 1.99
C GLY A 24 -11.23 7.22 1.71
N ARG A 25 -11.03 5.96 1.28
CA ARG A 25 -9.72 5.45 0.85
C ARG A 25 -9.19 6.20 -0.36
N LYS A 26 -10.06 6.51 -1.32
CA LYS A 26 -9.71 7.36 -2.47
C LYS A 26 -9.29 8.76 -2.03
N ALA A 27 -10.03 9.38 -1.10
CA ALA A 27 -9.68 10.69 -0.56
C ALA A 27 -8.32 10.68 0.17
N VAL A 28 -8.01 9.59 0.89
CA VAL A 28 -6.69 9.39 1.51
C VAL A 28 -5.60 9.21 0.46
N ALA A 29 -5.85 8.48 -0.62
CA ALA A 29 -4.90 8.34 -1.73
C ALA A 29 -4.61 9.70 -2.39
N ASP A 30 -5.62 10.51 -2.64
CA ASP A 30 -5.47 11.86 -3.20
C ASP A 30 -4.69 12.79 -2.26
N LEU A 31 -4.92 12.68 -0.94
CA LEU A 31 -4.15 13.39 0.07
C LEU A 31 -2.67 13.00 0.02
N LEU A 32 -2.36 11.71 -0.03
CA LEU A 32 -0.99 11.20 -0.13
C LEU A 32 -0.31 11.65 -1.42
N SER A 33 -1.01 11.56 -2.55
CA SER A 33 -0.52 12.04 -3.84
C SER A 33 -0.08 13.52 -3.77
N GLY A 34 -0.91 14.38 -3.18
CA GLY A 34 -0.57 15.79 -2.99
C GLY A 34 0.60 16.04 -2.05
N ILE A 35 0.78 15.20 -1.02
CA ILE A 35 1.92 15.30 -0.10
C ILE A 35 3.21 14.84 -0.79
N LEU A 36 3.17 13.69 -1.46
CA LEU A 36 4.36 13.07 -2.08
C LEU A 36 4.79 13.74 -3.39
N ALA A 37 4.00 14.65 -3.92
CA ALA A 37 4.42 15.55 -5.02
C ALA A 37 5.46 16.59 -4.57
N ASP A 38 5.64 16.80 -3.26
CA ASP A 38 6.60 17.73 -2.67
C ASP A 38 7.83 16.96 -2.14
N PRO A 39 9.02 17.09 -2.77
CA PRO A 39 10.22 16.36 -2.35
C PRO A 39 10.63 16.61 -0.89
N ALA A 40 10.41 17.83 -0.36
CA ALA A 40 10.75 18.14 1.02
C ALA A 40 9.89 17.37 2.02
N LYS A 41 8.62 17.13 1.67
CA LYS A 41 7.71 16.30 2.49
C LYS A 41 8.05 14.82 2.35
N VAL A 42 8.48 14.37 1.17
CA VAL A 42 8.97 13.00 0.98
C VAL A 42 10.17 12.74 1.90
N ASP A 43 11.15 13.65 1.94
CA ASP A 43 12.33 13.49 2.77
C ASP A 43 12.01 13.47 4.29
N ALA A 44 10.97 14.17 4.70
CA ALA A 44 10.51 14.17 6.08
C ALA A 44 9.72 12.90 6.47
N LEU A 45 8.92 12.34 5.53
CA LEU A 45 8.07 11.16 5.79
C LEU A 45 8.77 9.83 5.57
N VAL A 46 9.72 9.77 4.63
CA VAL A 46 10.39 8.54 4.21
C VAL A 46 11.86 8.61 4.61
N PRO A 47 12.22 8.06 5.78
CA PRO A 47 13.61 8.02 6.24
C PRO A 47 14.53 7.34 5.22
N VAL A 48 15.80 7.81 5.16
CA VAL A 48 16.78 7.30 4.18
C VAL A 48 17.25 5.89 4.48
N SER A 49 17.11 5.42 5.72
CA SER A 49 17.57 4.10 6.16
C SER A 49 16.55 3.45 7.08
N THR A 50 15.47 2.96 6.49
CA THR A 50 14.54 2.07 7.18
C THR A 50 14.70 0.67 6.61
N GLY A 51 14.22 -0.32 7.33
CA GLY A 51 14.03 -1.65 6.76
C GLY A 51 12.95 -1.65 5.65
N GLU A 52 12.80 -2.76 4.96
CA GLU A 52 11.78 -2.93 3.90
C GLU A 52 10.34 -2.63 4.38
N ARG A 53 10.09 -2.57 5.67
CA ARG A 53 8.79 -2.24 6.28
C ARG A 53 9.00 -1.60 7.64
N GLU A 54 8.61 -0.34 7.78
CA GLU A 54 8.64 0.39 9.06
C GLU A 54 7.25 0.93 9.37
N LEU A 55 6.76 0.62 10.58
CA LEU A 55 5.52 1.18 11.09
C LEU A 55 5.79 2.58 11.64
N LEU A 56 5.27 3.60 10.96
CA LEU A 56 5.41 5.00 11.35
C LEU A 56 4.31 5.42 12.34
N TYR A 57 3.09 4.90 12.15
CA TYR A 57 1.93 5.22 12.96
C TYR A 57 0.88 4.13 12.89
N GLN A 58 0.21 3.87 14.00
CA GLN A 58 -1.02 3.08 14.06
C GLN A 58 -2.12 3.88 14.75
N ASP A 59 -3.27 3.99 14.09
CA ASP A 59 -4.42 4.69 14.67
C ASP A 59 -5.03 3.87 15.81
N PRO A 60 -5.19 4.45 17.02
CA PRO A 60 -5.67 3.71 18.16
C PRO A 60 -7.17 3.40 18.13
N GLU A 61 -7.96 4.14 17.34
CA GLU A 61 -9.41 3.97 17.27
C GLU A 61 -9.83 3.15 16.06
N GLN A 62 -9.32 3.47 14.87
CA GLN A 62 -9.69 2.83 13.60
C GLN A 62 -8.74 1.68 13.23
N GLY A 63 -7.56 1.60 13.85
CA GLY A 63 -6.61 0.51 13.66
C GLY A 63 -5.79 0.57 12.38
N PHE A 64 -6.00 1.55 11.49
CA PHE A 64 -5.18 1.67 10.28
C PHE A 64 -3.72 1.98 10.60
N CYS A 65 -2.82 1.57 9.73
CA CYS A 65 -1.38 1.75 9.87
C CYS A 65 -0.83 2.62 8.75
N ILE A 66 0.10 3.52 9.08
CA ILE A 66 0.93 4.25 8.11
C ILE A 66 2.33 3.65 8.18
N LEU A 67 2.84 3.19 7.04
CA LEU A 67 4.12 2.50 6.94
C LEU A 67 5.01 3.15 5.89
N ALA A 68 6.31 3.16 6.14
CA ALA A 68 7.32 3.39 5.11
C ALA A 68 7.86 2.04 4.62
N HIS A 69 8.00 1.91 3.32
CA HIS A 69 8.69 0.80 2.66
C HIS A 69 9.85 1.35 1.85
N VAL A 70 11.06 0.91 2.17
CA VAL A 70 12.28 1.30 1.45
C VAL A 70 12.99 0.04 0.96
N TYR A 71 13.21 -0.04 -0.33
CA TYR A 71 13.90 -1.15 -0.99
C TYR A 71 15.14 -0.62 -1.68
N ASP A 72 16.31 -1.11 -1.29
CA ASP A 72 17.60 -0.71 -1.86
C ASP A 72 17.98 -1.52 -3.11
N SER A 73 17.26 -2.59 -3.38
CA SER A 73 17.51 -3.53 -4.46
C SER A 73 16.21 -3.96 -5.14
N PRO A 74 16.29 -4.61 -6.33
CA PRO A 74 15.11 -5.15 -7.01
C PRO A 74 14.28 -6.07 -6.11
N LYS A 75 12.96 -5.96 -6.19
CA LYS A 75 12.00 -6.75 -5.43
C LYS A 75 10.80 -7.12 -6.27
N ILE A 76 10.47 -8.41 -6.32
CA ILE A 76 9.28 -8.94 -6.99
C ILE A 76 8.42 -9.64 -5.95
N SER A 77 7.14 -9.35 -5.93
CA SER A 77 6.16 -10.02 -5.06
C SER A 77 5.22 -10.89 -5.89
N SER A 78 4.81 -12.02 -5.33
CA SER A 78 3.76 -12.85 -5.90
C SER A 78 2.40 -12.15 -5.86
N PRO A 79 1.42 -12.57 -6.67
CA PRO A 79 0.05 -12.08 -6.58
C PRO A 79 -0.50 -12.24 -5.16
N HIS A 80 -1.08 -11.19 -4.62
CA HIS A 80 -1.67 -11.15 -3.28
C HIS A 80 -2.75 -10.09 -3.17
N ASP A 81 -3.62 -10.26 -2.20
CA ASP A 81 -4.53 -9.24 -1.71
C ASP A 81 -4.13 -8.82 -0.28
N HIS A 82 -4.96 -8.02 0.35
CA HIS A 82 -4.83 -7.64 1.75
C HIS A 82 -5.83 -8.38 2.66
N GLY A 83 -6.33 -9.55 2.20
CA GLY A 83 -7.30 -10.36 2.93
C GLY A 83 -8.59 -9.59 3.23
N PRO A 84 -9.03 -9.54 4.51
CA PRO A 84 -10.23 -8.79 4.91
C PRO A 84 -10.00 -7.28 5.00
N SER A 85 -8.81 -6.79 4.64
CA SER A 85 -8.41 -5.40 4.72
C SER A 85 -8.16 -4.81 3.33
N TRP A 86 -7.73 -3.59 3.31
CA TRP A 86 -7.37 -2.79 2.14
C TRP A 86 -5.99 -2.16 2.32
N ALA A 87 -5.41 -1.68 1.23
CA ALA A 87 -4.17 -0.92 1.27
C ALA A 87 -4.18 0.23 0.25
N ILE A 88 -3.41 1.27 0.56
CA ILE A 88 -3.07 2.35 -0.36
C ILE A 88 -1.56 2.33 -0.54
N TYR A 89 -1.11 2.28 -1.79
CA TYR A 89 0.30 2.39 -2.16
C TYR A 89 0.53 3.76 -2.77
N ALA A 90 1.36 4.58 -2.13
CA ALA A 90 1.72 5.90 -2.60
C ALA A 90 3.23 5.97 -2.84
N GLN A 91 3.63 6.11 -4.09
CA GLN A 91 5.02 6.09 -4.51
C GLN A 91 5.72 7.39 -4.13
N ALA A 92 6.83 7.29 -3.40
CA ALA A 92 7.62 8.42 -2.94
C ALA A 92 8.89 8.61 -3.77
N ARG A 93 9.61 7.52 -4.07
CA ARG A 93 10.85 7.53 -4.87
C ARG A 93 10.91 6.28 -5.75
N GLY A 94 11.57 6.39 -6.92
CA GLY A 94 11.67 5.30 -7.88
C GLY A 94 10.33 4.94 -8.52
N GLN A 95 10.23 3.74 -9.07
CA GLN A 95 9.04 3.26 -9.77
C GLN A 95 8.66 1.85 -9.32
N THR A 96 7.37 1.59 -9.27
CA THR A 96 6.81 0.25 -9.07
C THR A 96 5.91 -0.10 -10.25
N GLU A 97 6.20 -1.19 -10.93
CA GLU A 97 5.26 -1.81 -11.87
C GLU A 97 4.24 -2.62 -11.08
N MET A 98 2.97 -2.34 -11.30
CA MET A 98 1.86 -3.06 -10.68
C MET A 98 1.13 -3.87 -11.72
N THR A 99 0.85 -5.13 -11.39
CA THR A 99 -0.04 -5.99 -12.18
C THR A 99 -1.26 -6.34 -11.35
N ASP A 100 -2.45 -6.06 -11.89
CA ASP A 100 -3.73 -6.48 -11.33
C ASP A 100 -4.13 -7.85 -11.88
N PHE A 101 -4.87 -8.63 -11.08
CA PHE A 101 -5.26 -9.99 -11.42
C PHE A 101 -6.74 -10.23 -11.19
N GLU A 102 -7.30 -11.15 -11.96
CA GLU A 102 -8.60 -11.78 -11.73
C GLU A 102 -8.44 -13.22 -11.25
N ILE A 103 -9.37 -13.71 -10.45
CA ILE A 103 -9.37 -15.09 -9.96
C ILE A 103 -9.80 -16.03 -11.09
N VAL A 104 -9.00 -17.08 -11.33
CA VAL A 104 -9.32 -18.20 -12.21
C VAL A 104 -9.85 -19.38 -11.39
N SER A 105 -9.20 -19.67 -10.26
CA SER A 105 -9.72 -20.61 -9.26
C SER A 105 -9.51 -20.08 -7.85
N GLU A 106 -10.50 -20.27 -6.99
CA GLU A 106 -10.46 -19.80 -5.61
C GLU A 106 -9.36 -20.49 -4.81
N ALA A 107 -8.74 -19.72 -3.92
CA ALA A 107 -7.79 -20.24 -2.93
C ALA A 107 -8.52 -20.83 -1.72
N ALA A 108 -7.90 -21.83 -1.10
CA ALA A 108 -8.30 -22.37 0.21
C ALA A 108 -7.13 -22.25 1.20
N PRO A 109 -7.39 -22.41 2.52
CA PRO A 109 -6.31 -22.29 3.52
C PRO A 109 -5.12 -23.23 3.32
N ASP A 110 -5.35 -24.37 2.68
CA ASP A 110 -4.38 -25.45 2.43
C ASP A 110 -3.99 -25.58 0.94
N ALA A 111 -4.61 -24.82 0.03
CA ALA A 111 -4.35 -24.87 -1.40
C ALA A 111 -4.33 -23.46 -2.02
N PRO A 112 -3.32 -23.10 -2.84
CA PRO A 112 -3.30 -21.83 -3.53
C PRO A 112 -4.41 -21.77 -4.59
N GLY A 113 -5.00 -20.57 -4.76
CA GLY A 113 -5.82 -20.26 -5.92
C GLY A 113 -4.97 -19.90 -7.13
N THR A 114 -5.58 -19.86 -8.30
CA THR A 114 -4.92 -19.39 -9.52
C THR A 114 -5.51 -18.09 -10.02
N VAL A 115 -4.65 -17.22 -10.55
CA VAL A 115 -5.04 -15.88 -11.00
C VAL A 115 -4.43 -15.58 -12.36
N ARG A 116 -5.10 -14.73 -13.12
CA ARG A 116 -4.66 -14.25 -14.44
C ARG A 116 -4.46 -12.75 -14.42
N ALA A 117 -3.35 -12.28 -14.99
CA ALA A 117 -3.10 -10.85 -15.14
C ALA A 117 -4.16 -10.19 -16.04
N THR A 118 -4.67 -9.04 -15.61
CA THR A 118 -5.66 -8.25 -16.36
C THR A 118 -5.10 -6.93 -16.82
N ARG A 119 -4.24 -6.30 -16.03
CA ARG A 119 -3.68 -4.98 -16.31
C ARG A 119 -2.32 -4.82 -15.67
N THR A 120 -1.40 -4.15 -16.37
CA THR A 120 -0.11 -3.73 -15.82
C THR A 120 0.06 -2.22 -16.01
N TYR A 121 0.55 -1.52 -14.99
CA TYR A 121 0.73 -0.07 -14.98
C TYR A 121 1.89 0.32 -14.06
N GLN A 122 2.38 1.55 -14.21
CA GLN A 122 3.48 2.09 -13.42
C GLN A 122 2.96 3.05 -12.35
N LEU A 123 3.54 2.96 -11.16
CA LEU A 123 3.44 3.97 -10.12
C LEU A 123 4.78 4.71 -10.03
N GLY A 124 4.78 6.00 -10.38
CA GLY A 124 5.89 6.91 -10.23
C GLY A 124 5.72 7.84 -9.02
N PRO A 125 6.73 8.66 -8.69
CA PRO A 125 6.65 9.58 -7.55
C PRO A 125 5.41 10.49 -7.60
N GLY A 126 4.65 10.51 -6.50
CA GLY A 126 3.38 11.22 -6.41
C GLY A 126 2.14 10.40 -6.81
N ASP A 127 2.29 9.24 -7.45
CA ASP A 127 1.15 8.38 -7.74
C ASP A 127 0.70 7.62 -6.50
N ALA A 128 -0.62 7.51 -6.32
CA ALA A 128 -1.24 6.74 -5.25
C ALA A 128 -2.39 5.88 -5.80
N HIS A 129 -2.47 4.63 -5.35
CA HIS A 129 -3.48 3.67 -5.77
C HIS A 129 -4.10 2.95 -4.58
N VAL A 130 -5.43 2.75 -4.62
CA VAL A 130 -6.20 2.02 -3.60
C VAL A 130 -6.40 0.58 -4.07
N TYR A 131 -6.08 -0.36 -3.19
CA TYR A 131 -6.41 -1.79 -3.32
C TYR A 131 -7.44 -2.12 -2.23
N ASN A 132 -8.68 -2.31 -2.64
CA ASN A 132 -9.76 -2.67 -1.74
C ASN A 132 -9.68 -4.15 -1.33
N GLU A 133 -10.60 -4.60 -0.49
CA GLU A 133 -10.69 -5.99 -0.07
C GLU A 133 -10.80 -6.91 -1.29
N GLY A 134 -9.93 -7.89 -1.39
CA GLY A 134 -9.91 -8.86 -2.48
C GLY A 134 -9.24 -8.38 -3.80
N ASP A 135 -8.79 -7.13 -3.88
CA ASP A 135 -8.08 -6.62 -5.05
C ASP A 135 -6.69 -7.27 -5.15
N LEU A 136 -6.57 -8.25 -6.02
CA LEU A 136 -5.34 -9.01 -6.26
C LEU A 136 -4.37 -8.23 -7.13
N HIS A 137 -3.15 -8.09 -6.65
CA HIS A 137 -2.09 -7.36 -7.34
C HIS A 137 -0.70 -7.91 -7.02
N ALA A 138 0.28 -7.59 -7.85
CA ALA A 138 1.69 -7.92 -7.63
C ALA A 138 2.59 -6.74 -7.99
N PRO A 139 3.33 -6.18 -7.02
CA PRO A 139 4.35 -5.17 -7.30
C PRO A 139 5.67 -5.79 -7.76
N ARG A 140 6.26 -5.17 -8.77
CA ARG A 140 7.62 -5.41 -9.24
C ARG A 140 8.42 -4.12 -9.20
N ARG A 141 9.62 -4.20 -8.65
CA ARG A 141 10.58 -3.10 -8.55
C ARG A 141 11.90 -3.57 -9.13
N ASP A 142 12.38 -2.87 -10.15
CA ASP A 142 13.63 -3.23 -10.83
C ASP A 142 14.86 -2.52 -10.24
N GLY A 143 14.67 -1.64 -9.26
CA GLY A 143 15.73 -0.90 -8.57
C GLY A 143 15.26 -0.29 -7.27
N PRO A 144 16.08 0.61 -6.67
CA PRO A 144 15.75 1.26 -5.43
C PRO A 144 14.42 2.02 -5.51
N THR A 145 13.54 1.81 -4.52
CA THR A 145 12.23 2.45 -4.42
C THR A 145 11.87 2.76 -2.99
N ALA A 146 11.04 3.78 -2.81
CA ALA A 146 10.43 4.07 -1.52
C ALA A 146 8.95 4.43 -1.71
N LEU A 147 8.10 3.99 -0.80
CA LEU A 147 6.67 4.30 -0.79
C LEU A 147 6.14 4.45 0.62
N ILE A 148 5.07 5.22 0.74
CA ILE A 148 4.19 5.20 1.91
C ILE A 148 3.06 4.24 1.61
N ARG A 149 2.81 3.32 2.54
CA ARG A 149 1.66 2.43 2.48
C ARG A 149 0.73 2.74 3.65
N ILE A 150 -0.57 2.79 3.38
CA ILE A 150 -1.57 2.76 4.44
C ILE A 150 -2.29 1.43 4.35
N GLU A 151 -2.39 0.72 5.45
CA GLU A 151 -3.10 -0.55 5.58
C GLU A 151 -4.27 -0.36 6.55
N GLY A 152 -5.43 -0.90 6.23
CA GLY A 152 -6.63 -0.78 7.07
C GLY A 152 -6.49 -1.48 8.43
N THR A 153 -5.52 -2.37 8.56
CA THR A 153 -5.08 -3.00 9.81
C THR A 153 -3.63 -3.44 9.69
N ASP A 154 -2.99 -3.81 10.79
CA ASP A 154 -1.63 -4.36 10.77
C ASP A 154 -1.61 -5.73 10.09
N MET A 155 -1.16 -5.75 8.82
CA MET A 155 -1.13 -6.97 7.99
C MET A 155 -0.18 -8.05 8.51
N THR A 156 0.71 -7.77 9.46
CA THR A 156 1.53 -8.81 10.09
C THR A 156 0.70 -9.74 10.99
N LYS A 157 -0.49 -9.31 11.37
CA LYS A 157 -1.45 -10.07 12.21
C LYS A 157 -2.52 -10.77 11.41
N VAL A 158 -2.53 -10.60 10.07
CA VAL A 158 -3.58 -11.15 9.19
C VAL A 158 -3.04 -12.35 8.42
N LYS A 159 -3.74 -13.48 8.52
CA LYS A 159 -3.48 -14.64 7.67
C LYS A 159 -4.16 -14.43 6.31
N ARG A 160 -3.38 -14.52 5.24
CA ARG A 160 -3.85 -14.36 3.87
C ARG A 160 -3.87 -15.69 3.12
N LEU A 161 -4.78 -15.81 2.16
CA LEU A 161 -4.77 -16.89 1.19
C LEU A 161 -3.61 -16.70 0.20
N ARG A 162 -3.20 -17.77 -0.46
CA ARG A 162 -2.10 -17.76 -1.44
C ARG A 162 -2.66 -17.87 -2.85
N TYR A 163 -2.03 -17.18 -3.78
CA TYR A 163 -2.39 -17.18 -5.20
C TYR A 163 -1.17 -17.35 -6.07
N GLU A 164 -1.34 -18.02 -7.21
CA GLU A 164 -0.31 -18.28 -8.22
C GLU A 164 -0.80 -17.81 -9.59
N ALA A 165 0.04 -17.11 -10.33
CA ALA A 165 -0.28 -16.64 -11.66
C ALA A 165 -0.24 -17.81 -12.66
N VAL A 166 -1.19 -17.86 -13.60
CA VAL A 166 -1.29 -18.83 -14.71
C VAL A 166 -1.25 -18.12 -16.06
#